data_887c6cfa382d9d14be2f7c73f41ccc43
#
_entry.id   887c6cfa382d9d14be2f7c73f41ccc43
#
_cell.length_a   1.000
_cell.length_b   1.000
_cell.length_c   1.000
_cell.angle_alpha   90.00
_cell.angle_beta   90.00
_cell.angle_gamma   90.00
#
_symmetry.space_group_name_H-M   'P 1'
#
loop_
_entity.id
_entity.type
_entity.pdbx_description
1 polymer ?
#
loop_
_entity_poly.entity_id
_entity_poly.type
_entity_poly.pdbx_seq_one_letter_code
_entity_poly.pdbx_strand_id
1 'polypeptide(L)' 'AILAMTTFSHLGDRVYPDIGYMGKDFTNLPYYIEQYGIDKDDQELFLEILTFLESRAIETSQEALKRERDKLKRKK' A
#
# COMPACT_ATOMS: atom_id res chain seq x y z
N ALA A 1 -1.30 -15.78 -1.02
CA ALA A 1 -1.76 -14.61 -0.27
C ALA A 1 -0.77 -14.18 0.81
N ILE A 2 -0.16 -15.13 1.52
CA ILE A 2 0.81 -14.83 2.59
C ILE A 2 2.04 -14.12 2.05
N LEU A 3 2.59 -14.57 0.91
CA LEU A 3 3.76 -13.93 0.29
C LEU A 3 3.45 -12.51 -0.18
N ALA A 4 2.26 -12.29 -0.73
CA ALA A 4 1.84 -10.96 -1.15
C ALA A 4 1.72 -10.01 0.05
N MET A 5 1.15 -10.45 1.13
CA MET A 5 1.03 -9.66 2.37
C MET A 5 2.40 -9.34 2.96
N THR A 6 3.29 -10.31 2.99
CA THR A 6 4.66 -10.14 3.49
C THR A 6 5.42 -9.13 2.62
N THR A 7 5.33 -9.28 1.29
CA THR A 7 5.96 -8.37 0.35
C THR A 7 5.42 -6.95 0.53
N PHE A 8 4.11 -6.81 0.64
CA PHE A 8 3.47 -5.52 0.85
C PHE A 8 4.02 -4.82 2.10
N SER A 9 4.19 -5.56 3.20
CA SER A 9 4.73 -5.02 4.44
C SER A 9 6.19 -4.57 4.32
N HIS A 10 6.97 -5.24 3.45
CA HIS A 10 8.37 -4.90 3.26
C HIS A 10 8.61 -3.77 2.26
N LEU A 11 7.63 -3.48 1.41
CA LEU A 11 7.74 -2.36 0.47
C LEU A 11 7.66 -1.03 1.21
N GLY A 12 8.46 -0.05 0.76
CA GLY A 12 8.44 1.28 1.35
C GLY A 12 7.14 2.03 1.08
N ASP A 13 6.76 2.90 1.98
CA ASP A 13 5.58 3.75 1.83
C ASP A 13 5.94 5.05 1.12
N ARG A 14 5.03 5.53 0.27
CA ARG A 14 5.12 6.87 -0.30
C ARG A 14 4.22 7.79 0.52
N VAL A 15 4.84 8.68 1.28
CA VAL A 15 4.12 9.60 2.17
C VAL A 15 4.50 11.03 1.81
N TYR A 16 3.50 11.87 1.59
CA TYR A 16 3.69 13.29 1.30
C TYR A 16 3.15 14.10 2.49
N PRO A 17 3.91 15.10 2.99
CA PRO A 17 3.52 15.85 4.20
C PRO A 17 2.11 16.45 4.15
N ASP A 18 1.69 16.94 2.99
CA ASP A 18 0.40 17.62 2.85
C ASP A 18 -0.76 16.70 2.50
N ILE A 19 -0.47 15.52 1.95
CA ILE A 19 -1.47 14.62 1.39
C ILE A 19 -1.59 13.33 2.20
N GLY A 20 -0.51 12.93 2.89
CA GLY A 20 -0.46 11.70 3.66
C GLY A 20 0.01 10.51 2.83
N TYR A 21 -0.46 9.32 3.16
CA TYR A 21 -0.05 8.09 2.51
C TYR A 21 -0.60 8.02 1.09
N MET A 22 0.28 7.82 0.12
CA MET A 22 -0.08 7.77 -1.30
C MET A 22 0.17 6.39 -1.94
N GLY A 23 0.48 5.39 -1.14
CA GLY A 23 0.70 4.04 -1.64
C GLY A 23 2.08 3.50 -1.30
N LYS A 24 2.41 2.37 -1.88
CA LYS A 24 3.70 1.71 -1.68
C LYS A 24 4.68 2.05 -2.80
N ASP A 25 5.97 2.01 -2.45
CA ASP A 25 7.03 2.14 -3.43
C ASP A 25 7.33 0.74 -4.00
N PHE A 26 7.04 0.54 -5.28
CA PHE A 26 7.24 -0.74 -5.96
C PHE A 26 8.62 -0.88 -6.59
N THR A 27 9.53 0.04 -6.34
CA THR A 27 10.87 0.02 -6.95
C THR A 27 11.58 -1.31 -6.73
N ASN A 28 11.47 -1.88 -5.53
CA ASN A 28 12.13 -3.13 -5.17
C ASN A 28 11.28 -4.39 -5.42
N LEU A 29 10.12 -4.24 -6.03
CA LEU A 29 9.23 -5.37 -6.28
C LEU A 29 9.87 -6.49 -7.11
N PRO A 30 10.61 -6.21 -8.21
CA PRO A 30 11.28 -7.26 -8.96
C PRO A 30 12.24 -8.09 -8.12
N TYR A 31 12.90 -7.48 -7.16
CA TYR A 31 13.79 -8.18 -6.23
C TYR A 31 13.00 -9.22 -5.41
N TYR A 32 11.86 -8.84 -4.88
CA TYR A 32 11.03 -9.78 -4.08
C TYR A 32 10.44 -10.89 -4.92
N ILE A 33 10.04 -10.59 -6.14
CA ILE A 33 9.53 -11.60 -7.08
C ILE A 33 10.60 -12.66 -7.33
N GLU A 34 11.84 -12.23 -7.54
CA GLU A 34 12.96 -13.13 -7.75
C GLU A 34 13.30 -13.94 -6.50
N GLN A 35 13.35 -13.28 -5.34
CA GLN A 35 13.69 -13.93 -4.07
C GLN A 35 12.69 -15.01 -3.68
N TYR A 36 11.42 -14.79 -3.94
CA TYR A 36 10.37 -15.74 -3.61
C TYR A 36 10.10 -16.76 -4.71
N GLY A 37 10.79 -16.66 -5.85
CA GLY A 37 10.63 -17.59 -6.95
C GLY A 37 9.22 -17.63 -7.52
N ILE A 38 8.58 -16.46 -7.65
CA ILE A 38 7.20 -16.39 -8.15
C ILE A 38 7.19 -16.61 -9.66
N ASP A 39 6.46 -17.65 -10.12
CA ASP A 39 6.33 -17.98 -11.53
C ASP A 39 5.58 -16.88 -12.30
N LYS A 40 5.85 -16.78 -13.60
CA LYS A 40 5.19 -15.79 -14.45
C LYS A 40 3.67 -15.90 -14.41
N ASP A 41 3.15 -17.12 -14.32
CA ASP A 41 1.72 -17.36 -14.28
C ASP A 41 1.08 -16.84 -12.99
N ASP A 42 1.85 -16.79 -11.92
CA ASP A 42 1.38 -16.33 -10.61
C ASP A 42 1.65 -14.85 -10.38
N GLN A 43 2.52 -14.22 -11.18
CA GLN A 43 2.89 -12.82 -11.01
C GLN A 43 1.71 -11.88 -11.21
N GLU A 44 0.83 -12.18 -12.16
CA GLU A 44 -0.34 -11.34 -12.40
C GLU A 44 -1.26 -11.31 -11.19
N LEU A 45 -1.57 -12.47 -10.63
CA LEU A 45 -2.37 -12.57 -9.41
C LEU A 45 -1.67 -11.90 -8.23
N PHE A 46 -0.36 -12.10 -8.10
CA PHE A 46 0.45 -11.48 -7.05
C PHE A 46 0.35 -9.96 -7.11
N LEU A 47 0.47 -9.38 -8.31
CA LEU A 47 0.35 -7.94 -8.51
C LEU A 47 -1.07 -7.44 -8.23
N GLU A 48 -2.09 -8.21 -8.60
CA GLU A 48 -3.48 -7.86 -8.30
C GLU A 48 -3.71 -7.78 -6.79
N ILE A 49 -3.18 -8.74 -6.03
CA ILE A 49 -3.29 -8.74 -4.57
C ILE A 49 -2.58 -7.53 -3.98
N LEU A 50 -1.36 -7.22 -4.45
CA LEU A 50 -0.61 -6.05 -3.98
C LEU A 50 -1.37 -4.75 -4.27
N THR A 51 -1.93 -4.62 -5.46
CA THR A 51 -2.70 -3.45 -5.85
C THR A 51 -3.95 -3.31 -5.00
N PHE A 52 -4.62 -4.42 -4.70
CA PHE A 52 -5.79 -4.42 -3.81
C PHE A 52 -5.41 -3.94 -2.41
N LEU A 53 -4.32 -4.47 -1.85
CA LEU A 53 -3.85 -4.08 -0.52
C LEU A 53 -3.48 -2.59 -0.47
N GLU A 54 -2.83 -2.10 -1.53
CA GLU A 54 -2.47 -0.69 -1.64
C GLU A 54 -3.72 0.20 -1.67
N SER A 55 -4.71 -0.17 -2.48
CA SER A 55 -5.95 0.60 -2.59
C SER A 55 -6.67 0.69 -1.25
N ARG A 56 -6.71 -0.42 -0.51
CA ARG A 56 -7.33 -0.45 0.81
C ARG A 56 -6.58 0.42 1.81
N ALA A 57 -5.25 0.37 1.77
CA ALA A 57 -4.42 1.17 2.67
C ALA A 57 -4.57 2.67 2.40
N ILE A 58 -4.61 3.07 1.12
CA ILE A 58 -4.82 4.47 0.74
C ILE A 58 -6.19 4.94 1.22
N GLU A 59 -7.22 4.15 0.97
CA GLU A 59 -8.59 4.48 1.38
C GLU A 59 -8.70 4.69 2.89
N THR A 60 -8.13 3.77 3.67
CA THR A 60 -8.11 3.87 5.12
C THR A 60 -7.38 5.13 5.60
N SER A 61 -6.24 5.45 4.97
CA SER A 61 -5.46 6.65 5.30
C SER A 61 -6.25 7.93 5.00
N GLN A 62 -6.94 7.99 3.87
CA GLN A 62 -7.73 9.15 3.49
C GLN A 62 -8.91 9.35 4.43
N GLU A 63 -9.56 8.27 4.86
CA GLU A 63 -10.65 8.35 5.84
C GLU A 63 -10.16 8.89 7.19
N ALA A 64 -8.98 8.44 7.64
CA ALA A 64 -8.40 8.92 8.88
C ALA A 64 -8.10 10.41 8.83
N LEU A 65 -7.54 10.90 7.72
CA LEU A 65 -7.26 12.31 7.52
C LEU A 65 -8.54 13.14 7.53
N LYS A 66 -9.58 12.63 6.89
CA LYS A 66 -10.88 13.31 6.85
C LYS A 66 -11.47 13.45 8.24
N ARG A 67 -11.39 12.39 9.06
CA ARG A 67 -11.88 12.43 10.44
C ARG A 67 -11.15 13.48 11.27
N GLU A 68 -9.83 13.57 11.12
CA GLU A 68 -9.04 14.57 11.83
C GLU A 68 -9.42 15.99 11.43
N ARG A 69 -9.62 16.23 10.12
CA ARG A 69 -10.07 17.54 9.64
C ARG A 69 -11.42 17.93 10.21
N ASP A 70 -12.35 16.97 10.27
CA ASP A 70 -13.68 17.21 10.82
C ASP A 70 -13.63 17.52 12.31
N LYS A 71 -12.75 16.85 13.06
CA LYS A 71 -12.54 17.13 14.48
C LYS A 71 -12.03 18.54 14.70
N LEU A 72 -11.07 18.98 13.87
CA LEU A 72 -10.53 20.33 13.95
C LEU A 72 -11.59 21.39 13.67
N LYS A 73 -12.46 21.14 12.73
CA LYS A 73 -13.57 22.04 12.42
C LYS A 73 -14.59 22.15 13.56
N ARG A 74 -14.82 21.05 14.27
CA ARG A 74 -15.76 21.01 15.39
C ARG A 74 -15.26 21.75 16.64
N LYS A 75 -13.96 21.91 16.76
CA LYS A 75 -13.35 22.59 17.93
C LYS A 75 -13.42 24.10 17.86
N LYS A 76 -13.94 24.62 16.78
CA LYS A 76 -14.21 26.05 16.70
C LYS A 76 -15.55 26.40 17.32
#